data_c54b38e48aed7228e7b50bd5dd84c3fd
#
_entry.id   c54b38e48aed7228e7b50bd5dd84c3fd
#
_cell.length_a   1.000
_cell.length_b   1.000
_cell.length_c   1.000
_cell.angle_alpha   90.00
_cell.angle_beta   90.00
_cell.angle_gamma   90.00
#
_symmetry.space_group_name_H-M   'P 1'
#
loop_
_entity.id
_entity.type
_entity.pdbx_description
1 polymer ?
#
loop_
_entity_poly.entity_id
_entity_poly.type
_entity_poly.pdbx_seq_one_letter_code
_entity_poly.pdbx_strand_id
1 'polypeptide(L)'
;MSETLIKFGTSFQSKIIASLLSDKKFIQAIIDILKPSMFDSDSNKWLVKSIQDYYFEYKKQPTLEVLKCSIEEMDNDVLKSGVVEKLRETWKHIEATELDFVQKKTLDFCKNQTLKNAILESVNL
;
A
#
# COMPACT_ATOMS: atom_id res chain seq x y z
N MET A 1 20.66 -3.57 1.97
CA MET A 1 19.59 -3.27 1.02
C MET A 1 18.27 -3.82 1.54
N SER A 2 17.26 -2.97 1.57
CA SER A 2 15.93 -3.44 1.93
C SER A 2 15.26 -4.11 0.73
N GLU A 3 14.57 -5.21 0.98
CA GLU A 3 13.76 -5.84 -0.05
C GLU A 3 12.49 -5.03 -0.29
N THR A 4 11.96 -5.12 -1.50
CA THR A 4 10.74 -4.43 -1.89
C THR A 4 9.73 -5.42 -2.47
N LEU A 5 8.51 -4.93 -2.69
CA LEU A 5 7.44 -5.72 -3.31
C LEU A 5 7.55 -5.77 -4.83
N ILE A 6 8.57 -5.12 -5.41
CA ILE A 6 8.79 -5.09 -6.86
C ILE A 6 8.89 -6.50 -7.45
N LYS A 7 9.50 -7.43 -6.73
CA LYS A 7 9.68 -8.81 -7.19
C LYS A 7 8.37 -9.54 -7.48
N PHE A 8 7.27 -9.09 -6.90
CA PHE A 8 5.97 -9.70 -7.13
C PHE A 8 5.22 -9.10 -8.32
N GLY A 9 5.71 -7.99 -8.89
CA GLY A 9 5.13 -7.36 -10.08
C GLY A 9 4.13 -6.25 -9.77
N THR A 10 3.78 -5.49 -10.81
CA THR A 10 2.90 -4.31 -10.67
C THR A 10 1.46 -4.69 -10.36
N SER A 11 0.95 -5.75 -10.98
CA SER A 11 -0.40 -6.24 -10.72
C SER A 11 -0.56 -6.65 -9.26
N PHE A 12 0.45 -7.31 -8.70
CA PHE A 12 0.45 -7.71 -7.29
C PHE A 12 0.35 -6.49 -6.39
N GLN A 13 1.11 -5.44 -6.67
CA GLN A 13 1.07 -4.20 -5.88
C GLN A 13 -0.29 -3.53 -5.94
N SER A 14 -0.92 -3.49 -7.13
CA SER A 14 -2.27 -2.95 -7.27
C SER A 14 -3.29 -3.75 -6.45
N LYS A 15 -3.12 -5.06 -6.37
CA LYS A 15 -4.00 -5.93 -5.55
C LYS A 15 -3.79 -5.69 -4.06
N ILE A 16 -2.55 -5.39 -3.63
CA ILE A 16 -2.31 -5.01 -2.23
C ILE A 16 -3.10 -3.74 -1.89
N ILE A 17 -3.02 -2.74 -2.74
CA ILE A 17 -3.74 -1.47 -2.51
C ILE A 17 -5.25 -1.70 -2.53
N ALA A 18 -5.74 -2.53 -3.47
CA ALA A 18 -7.16 -2.91 -3.51
C ALA A 18 -7.59 -3.57 -2.19
N SER A 19 -6.76 -4.45 -1.63
CA SER A 19 -7.04 -5.10 -0.36
C SER A 19 -7.07 -4.12 0.81
N LEU A 20 -6.15 -3.14 0.81
CA LEU A 20 -6.16 -2.08 1.83
C LEU A 20 -7.47 -1.31 1.82
N LEU A 21 -8.05 -1.10 0.65
CA LEU A 21 -9.29 -0.34 0.49
C LEU A 21 -10.55 -1.16 0.76
N SER A 22 -10.50 -2.47 0.56
CA SER A 22 -11.70 -3.32 0.60
C SER A 22 -11.79 -4.26 1.79
N ASP A 23 -10.67 -4.59 2.43
CA ASP A 23 -10.65 -5.58 3.51
C ASP A 23 -10.22 -4.94 4.83
N LYS A 24 -11.17 -4.80 5.73
CA LYS A 24 -10.98 -4.15 7.03
C LYS A 24 -9.98 -4.91 7.92
N LYS A 25 -10.04 -6.22 7.90
CA LYS A 25 -9.15 -7.05 8.71
C LYS A 25 -7.72 -6.97 8.21
N PHE A 26 -7.55 -6.94 6.90
CA PHE A 26 -6.23 -6.85 6.30
C PHE A 26 -5.54 -5.54 6.66
N ILE A 27 -6.23 -4.41 6.48
CA ILE A 27 -5.61 -3.12 6.80
C ILE A 27 -5.27 -3.03 8.29
N GLN A 28 -6.13 -3.52 9.17
CA GLN A 28 -5.83 -3.55 10.61
C GLN A 28 -4.57 -4.35 10.93
N ALA A 29 -4.35 -5.46 10.21
CA ALA A 29 -3.23 -6.34 10.49
C ALA A 29 -1.90 -5.81 9.95
N ILE A 30 -1.93 -5.00 8.89
CA ILE A 30 -0.71 -4.68 8.14
C ILE A 30 -0.31 -3.20 8.18
N ILE A 31 -1.23 -2.30 8.55
CA ILE A 31 -1.00 -0.86 8.37
C ILE A 31 0.22 -0.35 9.15
N ASP A 32 0.56 -0.98 10.27
CA ASP A 32 1.69 -0.58 11.10
C ASP A 32 3.04 -1.02 10.53
N ILE A 33 3.05 -2.04 9.69
CA ILE A 33 4.30 -2.64 9.19
C ILE A 33 4.49 -2.47 7.69
N LEU A 34 3.46 -2.07 6.95
CA LEU A 34 3.56 -1.78 5.53
C LEU A 34 4.12 -0.38 5.34
N LYS A 35 5.14 -0.26 4.48
CA LYS A 35 5.78 1.04 4.23
C LYS A 35 5.64 1.42 2.77
N PRO A 36 5.35 2.70 2.45
CA PRO A 36 5.30 3.15 1.06
C PRO A 36 6.57 2.85 0.27
N SER A 37 7.73 2.88 0.93
CA SER A 37 9.02 2.59 0.30
C SER A 37 9.15 1.17 -0.25
N MET A 38 8.25 0.27 0.13
CA MET A 38 8.23 -1.11 -0.39
C MET A 38 7.68 -1.19 -1.81
N PHE A 39 7.02 -0.14 -2.29
CA PHE A 39 6.39 -0.09 -3.60
C PHE A 39 7.32 0.56 -4.63
N ASP A 40 7.14 0.23 -5.92
CA ASP A 40 8.09 0.61 -6.97
C ASP A 40 7.86 1.98 -7.58
N SER A 41 6.65 2.50 -7.59
CA SER A 41 6.37 3.78 -8.26
C SER A 41 5.99 4.85 -7.26
N ASP A 42 6.27 6.11 -7.62
CA ASP A 42 5.86 7.25 -6.80
C ASP A 42 4.34 7.30 -6.65
N SER A 43 3.60 6.88 -7.68
CA SER A 43 2.14 6.82 -7.64
C SER A 43 1.64 5.82 -6.59
N ASN A 44 2.21 4.62 -6.56
CA ASN A 44 1.85 3.61 -5.56
C ASN A 44 2.24 4.06 -4.15
N LYS A 45 3.44 4.65 -4.02
CA LYS A 45 3.89 5.18 -2.73
C LYS A 45 2.94 6.25 -2.20
N TRP A 46 2.50 7.14 -3.08
CA TRP A 46 1.56 8.19 -2.72
C TRP A 46 0.22 7.60 -2.25
N LEU A 47 -0.31 6.61 -2.99
CA LEU A 47 -1.56 5.96 -2.63
C LEU A 47 -1.48 5.28 -1.27
N VAL A 48 -0.42 4.49 -1.04
CA VAL A 48 -0.24 3.79 0.22
C VAL A 48 -0.13 4.77 1.38
N LYS A 49 0.68 5.83 1.21
CA LYS A 49 0.84 6.84 2.24
C LYS A 49 -0.49 7.55 2.55
N SER A 50 -1.26 7.89 1.52
CA SER A 50 -2.55 8.56 1.71
C SER A 50 -3.54 7.66 2.46
N ILE A 51 -3.56 6.37 2.14
CA ILE A 51 -4.40 5.40 2.83
C ILE A 51 -3.98 5.28 4.29
N GLN A 52 -2.68 5.20 4.55
CA GLN A 52 -2.14 5.11 5.92
C GLN A 52 -2.49 6.34 6.75
N ASP A 53 -2.24 7.53 6.21
CA ASP A 53 -2.50 8.78 6.92
C ASP A 53 -3.99 8.91 7.27
N TYR A 54 -4.86 8.58 6.33
CA TYR A 54 -6.30 8.62 6.57
C TYR A 54 -6.71 7.61 7.64
N TYR A 55 -6.20 6.38 7.55
CA TYR A 55 -6.52 5.33 8.52
C TYR A 55 -6.08 5.71 9.93
N PHE A 56 -4.87 6.25 10.07
CA PHE A 56 -4.37 6.63 11.40
C PHE A 56 -5.18 7.77 12.00
N GLU A 57 -5.68 8.69 11.18
CA GLU A 57 -6.47 9.82 11.66
C GLU A 57 -7.91 9.42 11.98
N TYR A 58 -8.56 8.69 11.08
CA TYR A 58 -10.00 8.40 11.18
C TYR A 58 -10.33 6.99 11.62
N LYS A 59 -9.34 6.10 11.72
CA LYS A 59 -9.50 4.70 12.12
C LYS A 59 -10.42 3.89 11.20
N LYS A 60 -10.49 4.29 9.94
CA LYS A 60 -11.24 3.58 8.90
C LYS A 60 -10.61 3.82 7.53
N GLN A 61 -10.98 2.98 6.57
CA GLN A 61 -10.46 3.04 5.22
C GLN A 61 -11.02 4.25 4.47
N PRO A 62 -10.19 4.92 3.65
CA PRO A 62 -10.71 5.98 2.80
C PRO A 62 -11.63 5.43 1.73
N THR A 63 -12.62 6.23 1.34
CA THR A 63 -13.48 5.92 0.20
C THR A 63 -12.84 6.44 -1.09
N LEU A 64 -13.37 6.02 -2.23
CA LEU A 64 -12.94 6.53 -3.51
C LEU A 64 -13.09 8.06 -3.58
N GLU A 65 -14.17 8.59 -3.02
CA GLU A 65 -14.41 10.03 -2.97
C GLU A 65 -13.32 10.76 -2.20
N VAL A 66 -12.90 10.22 -1.05
CA VAL A 66 -11.81 10.80 -0.25
C VAL A 66 -10.51 10.84 -1.06
N LEU A 67 -10.18 9.74 -1.74
CA LEU A 67 -8.98 9.67 -2.55
C LEU A 67 -9.03 10.64 -3.73
N LYS A 68 -10.19 10.80 -4.36
CA LYS A 68 -10.37 11.78 -5.45
C LYS A 68 -10.14 13.20 -4.96
N CYS A 69 -10.66 13.55 -3.78
CA CYS A 69 -10.42 14.87 -3.20
C CYS A 69 -8.93 15.12 -2.96
N SER A 70 -8.23 14.14 -2.41
CA SER A 70 -6.79 14.26 -2.16
C SER A 70 -6.01 14.42 -3.46
N ILE A 71 -6.41 13.69 -4.51
CA ILE A 71 -5.78 13.79 -5.83
C ILE A 71 -5.97 15.18 -6.43
N GLU A 72 -7.16 15.76 -6.30
CA GLU A 72 -7.44 17.10 -6.83
C GLU A 72 -6.58 18.18 -6.19
N GLU A 73 -6.15 17.99 -4.95
CA GLU A 73 -5.29 18.92 -4.23
C GLU A 73 -3.82 18.83 -4.61
N MET A 74 -3.43 17.86 -5.45
CA MET A 74 -2.03 17.68 -5.85
C MET A 74 -1.57 18.76 -6.82
N ASP A 75 -0.39 19.30 -6.58
CA ASP A 75 0.22 20.32 -7.43
C ASP A 75 1.07 19.74 -8.56
N ASN A 76 1.56 18.54 -8.41
CA ASN A 76 2.43 17.90 -9.41
C ASN A 76 1.58 17.15 -10.44
N ASP A 77 1.47 17.69 -11.64
CA ASP A 77 0.62 17.14 -12.70
C ASP A 77 1.06 15.75 -13.17
N VAL A 78 2.36 15.50 -13.22
CA VAL A 78 2.89 14.20 -13.64
C VAL A 78 2.53 13.14 -12.62
N LEU A 79 2.76 13.43 -11.35
CA LEU A 79 2.40 12.50 -10.27
C LEU A 79 0.88 12.30 -10.20
N LYS A 80 0.12 13.38 -10.33
CA LYS A 80 -1.35 13.32 -10.32
C LYS A 80 -1.88 12.37 -11.40
N SER A 81 -1.37 12.51 -12.63
CA SER A 81 -1.75 11.65 -13.74
C SER A 81 -1.43 10.18 -13.45
N GLY A 82 -0.24 9.92 -12.91
CA GLY A 82 0.19 8.56 -12.54
C GLY A 82 -0.67 7.96 -11.43
N VAL A 83 -1.03 8.76 -10.44
CA VAL A 83 -1.88 8.32 -9.32
C VAL A 83 -3.29 7.97 -9.82
N VAL A 84 -3.86 8.79 -10.69
CA VAL A 84 -5.19 8.52 -11.28
C VAL A 84 -5.17 7.19 -12.01
N GLU A 85 -4.14 6.94 -12.79
CA GLU A 85 -4.00 5.69 -13.54
C GLU A 85 -3.84 4.49 -12.61
N LYS A 86 -3.02 4.60 -11.58
CA LYS A 86 -2.84 3.53 -10.59
C LYS A 86 -4.10 3.27 -9.79
N LEU A 87 -4.86 4.31 -9.48
CA LEU A 87 -6.15 4.14 -8.78
C LEU A 87 -7.15 3.38 -9.66
N ARG A 88 -7.20 3.67 -10.96
CA ARG A 88 -8.01 2.90 -11.91
C ARG A 88 -7.60 1.44 -11.93
N GLU A 89 -6.31 1.18 -12.02
CA GLU A 89 -5.76 -0.17 -12.01
C GLU A 89 -6.16 -0.91 -10.74
N THR A 90 -5.99 -0.25 -9.60
CA THR A 90 -6.37 -0.78 -8.29
C THR A 90 -7.86 -1.14 -8.26
N TRP A 91 -8.69 -0.26 -8.77
CA TRP A 91 -10.15 -0.47 -8.75
C TRP A 91 -10.58 -1.68 -9.55
N LYS A 92 -9.86 -2.00 -10.63
CA LYS A 92 -10.13 -3.21 -11.42
C LYS A 92 -9.94 -4.49 -10.61
N HIS A 93 -9.11 -4.46 -9.58
CA HIS A 93 -8.80 -5.62 -8.76
C HIS A 93 -9.57 -5.67 -7.45
N ILE A 94 -10.47 -4.72 -7.20
CA ILE A 94 -11.15 -4.60 -5.90
C ILE A 94 -11.97 -5.85 -5.54
N GLU A 95 -12.40 -6.61 -6.54
CA GLU A 95 -13.17 -7.84 -6.36
C GLU A 95 -12.43 -9.08 -6.86
N ALA A 96 -11.10 -8.98 -7.02
CA ALA A 96 -10.31 -10.10 -7.50
C ALA A 96 -10.39 -11.30 -6.53
N THR A 97 -10.43 -12.50 -7.09
CA THR A 97 -10.60 -13.72 -6.29
C THR A 97 -9.34 -14.13 -5.53
N GLU A 98 -8.16 -13.70 -6.01
CA GLU A 98 -6.89 -14.06 -5.37
C GLU A 98 -6.38 -13.06 -4.34
N LEU A 99 -7.22 -12.16 -3.85
CA LEU A 99 -6.81 -11.18 -2.84
C LEU A 99 -6.34 -11.86 -1.54
N ASP A 100 -6.95 -12.96 -1.16
CA ASP A 100 -6.52 -13.69 0.04
C ASP A 100 -5.05 -14.14 -0.07
N PHE A 101 -4.66 -14.65 -1.23
CA PHE A 101 -3.29 -15.05 -1.49
C PHE A 101 -2.34 -13.85 -1.42
N VAL A 102 -2.72 -12.76 -2.06
CA VAL A 102 -1.93 -11.52 -2.08
C VAL A 102 -1.75 -10.98 -0.66
N GLN A 103 -2.82 -10.96 0.11
CA GLN A 103 -2.82 -10.48 1.50
C GLN A 103 -1.86 -11.30 2.36
N LYS A 104 -1.93 -12.62 2.26
CA LYS A 104 -1.07 -13.49 3.04
C LYS A 104 0.41 -13.29 2.69
N LYS A 105 0.72 -13.25 1.39
CA LYS A 105 2.10 -13.03 0.93
C LYS A 105 2.64 -11.69 1.39
N THR A 106 1.81 -10.64 1.33
CA THR A 106 2.22 -9.31 1.75
C THR A 106 2.45 -9.24 3.24
N LEU A 107 1.55 -9.85 4.03
CA LEU A 107 1.70 -9.87 5.48
C LEU A 107 2.98 -10.60 5.89
N ASP A 108 3.25 -11.76 5.30
CA ASP A 108 4.48 -12.52 5.56
C ASP A 108 5.72 -11.70 5.19
N PHE A 109 5.70 -11.03 4.05
CA PHE A 109 6.80 -10.16 3.61
C PHE A 109 7.06 -9.05 4.63
N CYS A 110 6.01 -8.35 5.05
CA CYS A 110 6.14 -7.23 5.98
C CYS A 110 6.62 -7.68 7.36
N LYS A 111 6.13 -8.82 7.85
CA LYS A 111 6.59 -9.39 9.12
C LYS A 111 8.06 -9.76 9.06
N ASN A 112 8.49 -10.35 7.96
CA ASN A 112 9.90 -10.73 7.77
C ASN A 112 10.80 -9.49 7.71
N GLN A 113 10.37 -8.42 7.03
CA GLN A 113 11.13 -7.17 6.97
C GLN A 113 11.24 -6.53 8.35
N THR A 114 10.17 -6.52 9.12
CA THR A 114 10.16 -5.99 10.47
C THR A 114 11.14 -6.76 11.36
N LEU A 115 11.12 -8.08 11.27
CA LEU A 115 12.03 -8.93 12.04
C LEU A 115 13.50 -8.69 11.64
N LYS A 116 13.79 -8.62 10.36
CA LYS A 116 15.14 -8.35 9.86
C LYS A 116 15.66 -7.00 10.36
N ASN A 117 14.83 -5.98 10.30
CA ASN A 117 15.21 -4.64 10.76
C ASN A 117 15.49 -4.62 12.27
N ALA A 118 14.68 -5.32 13.06
CA ALA A 118 14.89 -5.43 14.49
C ALA A 118 16.21 -6.13 14.82
N ILE A 119 16.55 -7.19 14.11
CA ILE A 119 17.81 -7.92 14.29
C ILE A 119 18.99 -7.01 13.93
N LEU A 120 18.91 -6.29 12.81
CA LEU A 120 19.98 -5.39 12.38
C LEU A 120 20.20 -4.27 13.38
N GLU A 121 19.13 -3.70 13.93
CA GLU A 121 19.24 -2.66 14.95
C GLU A 121 19.90 -3.19 16.22
N SER A 122 19.58 -4.43 16.62
CA SER A 122 20.22 -5.06 17.78
C SER A 122 21.72 -5.26 17.58
N VAL A 123 22.13 -5.63 16.37
CA VAL A 123 23.53 -5.89 16.06
C VAL A 123 24.35 -4.62 16.02
N ASN A 124 23.73 -3.50 15.66
CA ASN A 124 24.41 -2.21 15.49
C ASN A 124 24.54 -1.40 16.78
N LEU A 125 24.19 -1.97 17.90
CA LEU A 125 24.39 -1.34 19.21
C LEU A 125 25.90 -1.35 19.62
#